data_c5bf9385a1999f99aec64c50a976c640
#
_entry.id   c5bf9385a1999f99aec64c50a976c640
#
_cell.length_a   1.000
_cell.length_b   1.000
_cell.length_c   1.000
_cell.angle_alpha   90.00
_cell.angle_beta   90.00
_cell.angle_gamma   90.00
#
_symmetry.space_group_name_H-M   'P 1'
#
loop_
_entity.id
_entity.type
_entity.pdbx_description
1 polymer ?
#
loop_
_entity_poly.entity_id
_entity_poly.type
_entity_poly.pdbx_seq_one_letter_code
_entity_poly.pdbx_strand_id
1 'polypeptide(L)'
;MLSEQQLQQIQARGVAVETFETQLENFKKGFPYLTIEAAATPAKGIKVLSEDEQTKYISVAENYGGNVCKFVPASGAATRMFKDLFEAADKLAAGEKLAEGSPAAKFVENISLFPFFDAQNILKLTLYPKAWNYGSMPKGLIQFHKYENENRTPFEEHLVEGALYAKDANGDVRMVVTVSVEHQQGFEELYAQVKEKYEKRFNCKYHVTFTNQQPSTDIVAVDMDNNPFTKDDGSLLFRPGGHGALLANLNDIDADVLVIKNIDNVVKESLLDETIRWKKILVGKATELQAKVFAYLRKMDEMQDNLPCELVAEIKGFLADEFCVAVPEMPSEELVKVLRKKLDRPVRVCGMVKNEGEPGGGPYVILGQDGTTSLQILEAAQIDKNNPQAFNAMQGATHFNPVDLVCAVKNYKGEKFNLLQHTDPQTGFISEKSFQGRPLKAQELPGLWNGAMSDWNTQFVETPLITFNPVKTVLDLLREQHCNR
;
A
#
# COMPACT_ATOMS: atom_id res chain seq x y z
N MET A 1 31.68 13.57 -14.31
CA MET A 1 32.20 13.17 -12.98
C MET A 1 31.46 14.00 -11.94
N LEU A 2 31.04 13.34 -10.84
CA LEU A 2 30.40 14.05 -9.71
C LEU A 2 31.43 14.97 -9.02
N SER A 3 30.95 16.13 -8.56
CA SER A 3 31.79 17.02 -7.72
C SER A 3 31.89 16.43 -6.30
N GLU A 4 32.87 16.89 -5.52
CA GLU A 4 33.04 16.48 -4.12
C GLU A 4 31.79 16.82 -3.29
N GLN A 5 31.19 17.97 -3.52
CA GLN A 5 29.92 18.37 -2.91
C GLN A 5 28.77 17.39 -3.23
N GLN A 6 28.67 16.94 -4.47
CA GLN A 6 27.64 15.97 -4.89
C GLN A 6 27.87 14.59 -4.26
N LEU A 7 29.11 14.13 -4.14
CA LEU A 7 29.46 12.89 -3.42
C LEU A 7 29.09 12.98 -1.94
N GLN A 8 29.40 14.10 -1.28
CA GLN A 8 28.99 14.33 0.11
C GLN A 8 27.46 14.36 0.26
N GLN A 9 26.73 14.92 -0.69
CA GLN A 9 25.27 14.94 -0.67
C GLN A 9 24.67 13.52 -0.79
N ILE A 10 25.24 12.65 -1.60
CA ILE A 10 24.84 11.24 -1.74
C ILE A 10 25.07 10.51 -0.43
N GLN A 11 26.27 10.64 0.14
CA GLN A 11 26.64 9.99 1.41
C GLN A 11 25.79 10.47 2.60
N ALA A 12 25.50 11.78 2.67
CA ALA A 12 24.67 12.35 3.73
C ALA A 12 23.23 11.81 3.73
N ARG A 13 22.75 11.30 2.57
CA ARG A 13 21.45 10.59 2.47
C ARG A 13 21.51 9.12 2.82
N GLY A 14 22.70 8.57 3.07
CA GLY A 14 22.89 7.15 3.29
C GLY A 14 22.74 6.30 2.01
N VAL A 15 22.86 6.92 0.83
CA VAL A 15 22.85 6.22 -0.46
C VAL A 15 24.28 5.75 -0.78
N ALA A 16 24.43 4.45 -1.08
CA ALA A 16 25.71 3.95 -1.55
C ALA A 16 26.00 4.45 -2.98
N VAL A 17 27.28 4.66 -3.30
CA VAL A 17 27.67 5.14 -4.64
C VAL A 17 27.26 4.14 -5.72
N GLU A 18 27.38 2.84 -5.45
CA GLU A 18 26.97 1.76 -6.35
C GLU A 18 25.45 1.79 -6.61
N THR A 19 24.64 2.12 -5.59
CA THR A 19 23.20 2.31 -5.74
C THR A 19 22.88 3.50 -6.62
N PHE A 20 23.59 4.61 -6.42
CA PHE A 20 23.45 5.80 -7.25
C PHE A 20 23.83 5.52 -8.73
N GLU A 21 24.92 4.81 -8.96
CA GLU A 21 25.33 4.41 -10.32
C GLU A 21 24.28 3.51 -10.99
N THR A 22 23.74 2.55 -10.22
CA THR A 22 22.65 1.68 -10.69
C THR A 22 21.40 2.47 -11.04
N GLN A 23 21.04 3.48 -10.26
CA GLN A 23 19.94 4.39 -10.59
C GLN A 23 20.16 5.09 -11.92
N LEU A 24 21.36 5.60 -12.18
CA LEU A 24 21.71 6.25 -13.46
C LEU A 24 21.66 5.28 -14.64
N GLU A 25 22.09 4.03 -14.43
CA GLU A 25 21.99 3.01 -15.47
C GLU A 25 20.53 2.66 -15.79
N ASN A 26 19.66 2.59 -14.79
CA ASN A 26 18.24 2.35 -14.99
C ASN A 26 17.58 3.41 -15.88
N PHE A 27 17.96 4.69 -15.73
CA PHE A 27 17.48 5.75 -16.63
C PHE A 27 17.89 5.56 -18.09
N LYS A 28 19.04 4.94 -18.33
CA LYS A 28 19.55 4.68 -19.69
C LYS A 28 18.91 3.43 -20.30
N LYS A 29 18.75 2.38 -19.50
CA LYS A 29 18.24 1.07 -19.95
C LYS A 29 16.72 0.98 -19.95
N GLY A 30 16.05 1.75 -19.06
CA GLY A 30 14.64 1.58 -18.75
C GLY A 30 14.39 0.32 -17.90
N PHE A 31 13.12 -0.01 -17.69
CA PHE A 31 12.67 -1.21 -17.03
C PHE A 31 11.95 -2.11 -18.02
N PRO A 32 12.16 -3.44 -17.97
CA PRO A 32 11.44 -4.36 -18.83
C PRO A 32 9.97 -4.45 -18.42
N TYR A 33 9.11 -4.72 -19.37
CA TYR A 33 7.74 -5.12 -19.08
C TYR A 33 7.69 -6.56 -18.55
N LEU A 34 6.73 -6.82 -17.67
CA LEU A 34 6.51 -8.15 -17.13
C LEU A 34 5.75 -9.03 -18.16
N THR A 35 6.06 -10.33 -18.17
CA THR A 35 5.34 -11.29 -19.01
C THR A 35 4.02 -11.69 -18.34
N ILE A 36 2.91 -11.19 -18.87
CA ILE A 36 1.58 -11.43 -18.31
C ILE A 36 0.98 -12.68 -18.98
N GLU A 37 0.65 -13.69 -18.16
CA GLU A 37 -0.06 -14.88 -18.60
C GLU A 37 -1.58 -14.62 -18.72
N ALA A 38 -2.17 -13.97 -17.69
CA ALA A 38 -3.59 -13.66 -17.64
C ALA A 38 -3.89 -12.56 -16.61
N ALA A 39 -5.07 -11.93 -16.72
CA ALA A 39 -5.68 -11.25 -15.57
C ALA A 39 -6.03 -12.29 -14.50
N ALA A 40 -5.82 -11.95 -13.22
CA ALA A 40 -6.39 -12.76 -12.15
C ALA A 40 -7.88 -12.45 -12.02
N THR A 41 -8.70 -13.50 -11.98
CA THR A 41 -10.16 -13.42 -11.90
C THR A 41 -10.67 -14.50 -10.94
N PRO A 42 -11.95 -14.52 -10.55
CA PRO A 42 -12.53 -15.62 -9.77
C PRO A 42 -12.36 -16.99 -10.41
N ALA A 43 -12.26 -17.07 -11.73
CA ALA A 43 -11.98 -18.33 -12.44
C ALA A 43 -10.50 -18.75 -12.36
N LYS A 44 -9.58 -17.81 -12.08
CA LYS A 44 -8.13 -18.07 -12.02
C LYS A 44 -7.44 -17.02 -11.15
N GLY A 45 -7.02 -17.38 -9.93
CA GLY A 45 -6.13 -16.58 -9.11
C GLY A 45 -6.81 -15.70 -8.05
N ILE A 46 -8.12 -15.43 -8.14
CA ILE A 46 -8.86 -14.75 -7.07
C ILE A 46 -9.78 -15.79 -6.39
N LYS A 47 -9.63 -15.96 -5.09
CA LYS A 47 -10.49 -16.82 -4.29
C LYS A 47 -11.78 -16.09 -3.92
N VAL A 48 -12.92 -16.70 -4.18
CA VAL A 48 -14.23 -16.29 -3.67
C VAL A 48 -14.57 -17.23 -2.52
N LEU A 49 -14.58 -16.71 -1.31
CA LEU A 49 -14.76 -17.53 -0.11
C LEU A 49 -16.24 -17.80 0.17
N SER A 50 -16.58 -19.05 0.43
CA SER A 50 -17.91 -19.45 0.95
C SER A 50 -18.13 -18.90 2.36
N GLU A 51 -19.39 -18.87 2.83
CA GLU A 51 -19.73 -18.44 4.19
C GLU A 51 -19.06 -19.29 5.27
N ASP A 52 -18.94 -20.60 5.03
CA ASP A 52 -18.26 -21.52 5.94
C ASP A 52 -16.76 -21.20 6.05
N GLU A 53 -16.11 -20.93 4.92
CA GLU A 53 -14.70 -20.50 4.89
C GLU A 53 -14.51 -19.16 5.58
N GLN A 54 -15.39 -18.19 5.34
CA GLN A 54 -15.34 -16.88 6.00
C GLN A 54 -15.47 -17.04 7.52
N THR A 55 -16.42 -17.84 8.00
CA THR A 55 -16.63 -18.13 9.42
C THR A 55 -15.39 -18.82 10.03
N LYS A 56 -14.82 -19.80 9.31
CA LYS A 56 -13.58 -20.47 9.70
C LYS A 56 -12.45 -19.47 9.89
N TYR A 57 -12.21 -18.58 8.90
CA TYR A 57 -11.10 -17.65 8.97
C TYR A 57 -11.29 -16.57 10.04
N ILE A 58 -12.52 -16.14 10.31
CA ILE A 58 -12.80 -15.27 11.47
C ILE A 58 -12.37 -15.96 12.75
N SER A 59 -12.77 -17.23 12.94
CA SER A 59 -12.38 -17.99 14.12
C SER A 59 -10.86 -18.18 14.23
N VAL A 60 -10.16 -18.42 13.11
CA VAL A 60 -8.69 -18.51 13.08
C VAL A 60 -8.07 -17.19 13.54
N ALA A 61 -8.55 -16.06 13.03
CA ALA A 61 -8.04 -14.75 13.40
C ALA A 61 -8.29 -14.41 14.88
N GLU A 62 -9.47 -14.73 15.41
CA GLU A 62 -9.83 -14.45 16.80
C GLU A 62 -9.03 -15.31 17.81
N ASN A 63 -8.57 -16.48 17.39
CA ASN A 63 -7.73 -17.37 18.19
C ASN A 63 -6.23 -17.22 17.89
N TYR A 64 -5.83 -16.25 17.04
CA TYR A 64 -4.45 -16.05 16.70
C TYR A 64 -3.68 -15.38 17.85
N GLY A 65 -2.68 -16.09 18.37
CA GLY A 65 -1.89 -15.64 19.52
C GLY A 65 -0.66 -14.80 19.18
N GLY A 66 -0.41 -14.55 17.90
CA GLY A 66 0.75 -13.76 17.44
C GLY A 66 0.51 -12.25 17.48
N ASN A 67 1.58 -11.49 17.23
CA ASN A 67 1.57 -10.03 17.22
C ASN A 67 1.08 -9.50 15.86
N VAL A 68 -0.08 -8.85 15.85
CA VAL A 68 -0.63 -8.15 14.68
C VAL A 68 -0.31 -6.66 14.81
N CYS A 69 0.33 -6.09 13.78
CA CYS A 69 0.60 -4.65 13.71
C CYS A 69 -0.08 -4.03 12.48
N LYS A 70 -0.79 -2.94 12.69
CA LYS A 70 -1.40 -2.16 11.62
C LYS A 70 -0.37 -1.18 11.04
N PHE A 71 -0.15 -1.22 9.72
CA PHE A 71 0.72 -0.31 9.00
C PHE A 71 -0.11 0.63 8.12
N VAL A 72 0.04 1.94 8.33
CA VAL A 72 -0.76 2.97 7.65
C VAL A 72 0.15 3.96 6.94
N PRO A 73 0.30 3.86 5.61
CA PRO A 73 0.93 4.92 4.82
C PRO A 73 0.10 6.21 4.88
N ALA A 74 0.66 7.29 5.45
CA ALA A 74 -0.04 8.55 5.72
C ALA A 74 0.73 9.82 5.30
N SER A 75 1.82 9.69 4.52
CA SER A 75 2.66 10.82 4.08
C SER A 75 2.03 11.69 2.99
N GLY A 76 0.91 11.24 2.38
CA GLY A 76 0.28 11.97 1.27
C GLY A 76 -0.38 13.29 1.70
N ALA A 77 0.05 14.41 1.10
CA ALA A 77 -0.61 15.71 1.28
C ALA A 77 -2.00 15.74 0.62
N ALA A 78 -2.90 16.55 1.18
CA ALA A 78 -4.26 16.71 0.65
C ALA A 78 -4.37 17.63 -0.58
N THR A 79 -3.26 18.11 -1.13
CA THR A 79 -3.25 19.02 -2.29
C THR A 79 -4.11 18.49 -3.44
N ARG A 80 -4.02 17.18 -3.73
CA ARG A 80 -4.86 16.56 -4.79
C ARG A 80 -6.34 16.52 -4.42
N MET A 81 -6.66 16.36 -3.14
CA MET A 81 -8.04 16.34 -2.64
C MET A 81 -8.76 17.67 -2.87
N PHE A 82 -8.03 18.79 -2.76
CA PHE A 82 -8.54 20.14 -2.92
C PHE A 82 -8.22 20.80 -4.27
N LYS A 83 -7.68 20.03 -5.23
CA LYS A 83 -7.22 20.56 -6.52
C LYS A 83 -8.26 21.43 -7.23
N ASP A 84 -9.49 20.94 -7.35
CA ASP A 84 -10.57 21.65 -8.04
C ASP A 84 -10.94 22.96 -7.33
N LEU A 85 -10.76 23.03 -6.01
CA LEU A 85 -11.02 24.25 -5.23
C LEU A 85 -9.90 25.29 -5.42
N PHE A 86 -8.65 24.85 -5.53
CA PHE A 86 -7.54 25.75 -5.86
C PHE A 86 -7.72 26.35 -7.25
N GLU A 87 -8.02 25.54 -8.26
CA GLU A 87 -8.28 25.99 -9.62
C GLU A 87 -9.47 26.98 -9.68
N ALA A 88 -10.52 26.71 -8.91
CA ALA A 88 -11.67 27.60 -8.81
C ALA A 88 -11.34 28.92 -8.11
N ALA A 89 -10.51 28.88 -7.06
CA ALA A 89 -10.06 30.09 -6.36
C ALA A 89 -9.25 30.99 -7.28
N ASP A 90 -8.34 30.44 -8.10
CA ASP A 90 -7.54 31.18 -9.07
C ASP A 90 -8.43 31.84 -10.14
N LYS A 91 -9.43 31.13 -10.67
CA LYS A 91 -10.42 31.67 -11.62
C LYS A 91 -11.26 32.80 -11.02
N LEU A 92 -11.75 32.63 -9.78
CA LEU A 92 -12.46 33.69 -9.08
C LEU A 92 -11.60 34.93 -8.86
N ALA A 93 -10.31 34.74 -8.52
CA ALA A 93 -9.36 35.86 -8.39
C ALA A 93 -9.13 36.57 -9.72
N ALA A 94 -9.21 35.88 -10.86
CA ALA A 94 -9.17 36.44 -12.20
C ALA A 94 -10.50 37.11 -12.65
N GLY A 95 -11.53 37.13 -11.78
CA GLY A 95 -12.85 37.76 -12.07
C GLY A 95 -13.83 36.83 -12.82
N GLU A 96 -13.51 35.56 -12.96
CA GLU A 96 -14.41 34.55 -13.53
C GLU A 96 -15.48 34.14 -12.51
N LYS A 97 -16.61 33.62 -13.00
CA LYS A 97 -17.66 33.02 -12.13
C LYS A 97 -17.47 31.53 -12.03
N LEU A 98 -17.88 30.94 -10.90
CA LEU A 98 -17.96 29.49 -10.78
C LEU A 98 -18.95 28.94 -11.80
N ALA A 99 -18.51 27.92 -12.56
CA ALA A 99 -19.41 27.23 -13.48
C ALA A 99 -20.44 26.43 -12.66
N GLU A 100 -21.71 26.52 -13.08
CA GLU A 100 -22.80 25.76 -12.47
C GLU A 100 -22.51 24.26 -12.54
N GLY A 101 -22.76 23.52 -11.45
CA GLY A 101 -22.50 22.10 -11.36
C GLY A 101 -21.02 21.70 -11.26
N SER A 102 -20.09 22.67 -11.30
CA SER A 102 -18.66 22.39 -11.09
C SER A 102 -18.38 21.81 -9.69
N PRO A 103 -17.25 21.07 -9.49
CA PRO A 103 -16.86 20.58 -8.16
C PRO A 103 -16.84 21.66 -7.09
N ALA A 104 -16.35 22.86 -7.43
CA ALA A 104 -16.31 24.00 -6.50
C ALA A 104 -17.71 24.53 -6.19
N ALA A 105 -18.62 24.61 -7.18
CA ALA A 105 -20.02 25.00 -6.94
C ALA A 105 -20.70 23.99 -5.99
N LYS A 106 -20.58 22.69 -6.27
CA LYS A 106 -21.11 21.61 -5.41
C LYS A 106 -20.53 21.67 -4.00
N PHE A 107 -19.23 21.99 -3.85
CA PHE A 107 -18.61 22.17 -2.54
C PHE A 107 -19.28 23.32 -1.77
N VAL A 108 -19.46 24.48 -2.39
CA VAL A 108 -20.08 25.65 -1.77
C VAL A 108 -21.54 25.38 -1.41
N GLU A 109 -22.30 24.76 -2.31
CA GLU A 109 -23.72 24.41 -2.09
C GLU A 109 -23.91 23.46 -0.90
N ASN A 110 -22.95 22.58 -0.66
CA ASN A 110 -23.03 21.55 0.40
C ASN A 110 -22.10 21.83 1.59
N ILE A 111 -21.56 23.03 1.73
CA ILE A 111 -20.50 23.36 2.69
C ILE A 111 -20.83 22.98 4.13
N SER A 112 -22.08 23.09 4.55
CA SER A 112 -22.53 22.75 5.90
C SER A 112 -22.49 21.26 6.24
N LEU A 113 -22.39 20.40 5.23
CA LEU A 113 -22.32 18.94 5.39
C LEU A 113 -20.90 18.45 5.70
N PHE A 114 -19.88 19.27 5.40
CA PHE A 114 -18.50 18.88 5.67
C PHE A 114 -18.17 18.93 7.17
N PRO A 115 -17.43 17.94 7.70
CA PRO A 115 -17.09 17.88 9.12
C PRO A 115 -16.32 19.09 9.66
N PHE A 116 -15.50 19.70 8.79
CA PHE A 116 -14.69 20.87 9.12
C PHE A 116 -15.42 22.21 8.92
N PHE A 117 -16.72 22.18 8.66
CA PHE A 117 -17.50 23.39 8.48
C PHE A 117 -17.75 24.11 9.83
N ASP A 118 -17.33 25.36 9.89
CA ASP A 118 -17.67 26.28 10.97
C ASP A 118 -18.40 27.49 10.37
N ALA A 119 -19.64 27.71 10.81
CA ALA A 119 -20.51 28.77 10.32
C ALA A 119 -19.92 30.20 10.51
N GLN A 120 -19.00 30.38 11.45
CA GLN A 120 -18.40 31.69 11.75
C GLN A 120 -17.20 32.05 10.87
N ASN A 121 -16.60 31.07 10.16
CA ASN A 121 -15.32 31.23 9.48
C ASN A 121 -15.28 30.78 8.01
N ILE A 122 -16.40 30.66 7.34
CA ILE A 122 -16.62 29.97 6.04
C ILE A 122 -15.63 30.31 4.92
N LEU A 123 -15.18 31.55 4.80
CA LEU A 123 -14.38 32.02 3.67
C LEU A 123 -12.89 32.11 3.93
N LYS A 124 -12.45 32.00 5.19
CA LYS A 124 -11.03 32.07 5.54
C LYS A 124 -10.34 30.72 5.67
N LEU A 125 -11.11 29.63 5.61
CA LEU A 125 -10.74 28.40 6.30
C LEU A 125 -10.08 27.32 5.43
N THR A 126 -10.34 27.27 4.12
CA THR A 126 -10.02 26.04 3.40
C THR A 126 -8.68 26.07 2.68
N LEU A 127 -8.18 27.21 2.24
CA LEU A 127 -7.12 27.27 1.23
C LEU A 127 -5.91 28.14 1.58
N TYR A 128 -5.98 29.02 2.58
CA TYR A 128 -4.92 30.01 2.86
C TYR A 128 -4.03 29.65 4.04
N PRO A 129 -2.69 29.90 3.94
CA PRO A 129 -1.72 29.53 5.00
C PRO A 129 -1.96 30.16 6.38
N LYS A 130 -2.73 31.23 6.47
CA LYS A 130 -3.06 31.91 7.73
C LYS A 130 -4.33 31.40 8.40
N ALA A 131 -5.00 30.43 7.79
CA ALA A 131 -6.16 29.76 8.34
C ALA A 131 -5.83 28.26 8.58
N TRP A 132 -6.72 27.35 8.26
CA TRP A 132 -6.51 25.92 8.52
C TRP A 132 -5.58 25.24 7.52
N ASN A 133 -5.24 25.88 6.39
CA ASN A 133 -4.28 25.40 5.39
C ASN A 133 -4.49 23.94 4.94
N TYR A 134 -5.72 23.49 4.85
CA TYR A 134 -6.06 22.11 4.53
C TYR A 134 -5.41 21.58 3.26
N GLY A 135 -5.15 22.43 2.28
CA GLY A 135 -4.51 22.03 1.03
C GLY A 135 -3.08 21.53 1.20
N SER A 136 -2.37 21.96 2.23
CA SER A 136 -1.00 21.49 2.55
C SER A 136 -0.97 20.49 3.70
N MET A 137 -2.07 20.30 4.43
CA MET A 137 -2.15 19.31 5.50
C MET A 137 -2.11 17.88 4.94
N PRO A 138 -1.61 16.91 5.71
CA PRO A 138 -1.75 15.50 5.36
C PRO A 138 -3.22 15.08 5.52
N LYS A 139 -3.71 14.22 4.63
CA LYS A 139 -5.10 13.72 4.69
C LYS A 139 -5.48 13.16 6.07
N GLY A 140 -4.53 12.52 6.75
CA GLY A 140 -4.76 11.89 8.04
C GLY A 140 -5.17 12.84 9.17
N LEU A 141 -4.93 14.15 9.02
CA LEU A 141 -5.27 15.18 10.02
C LEU A 141 -6.51 16.03 9.63
N ILE A 142 -7.10 15.80 8.46
CA ILE A 142 -8.32 16.50 8.03
C ILE A 142 -9.52 15.73 8.56
N GLN A 143 -10.51 16.43 9.09
CA GLN A 143 -11.73 15.80 9.59
C GLN A 143 -12.55 15.23 8.42
N PHE A 144 -12.77 13.91 8.44
CA PHE A 144 -13.51 13.18 7.41
C PHE A 144 -14.95 12.86 7.82
N HIS A 145 -15.19 12.58 9.10
CA HIS A 145 -16.50 12.13 9.57
C HIS A 145 -17.03 13.03 10.69
N LYS A 146 -18.33 13.35 10.59
CA LYS A 146 -19.08 14.10 11.59
C LYS A 146 -19.97 13.15 12.36
N TYR A 147 -19.81 13.14 13.68
CA TYR A 147 -20.65 12.44 14.63
C TYR A 147 -21.43 13.44 15.51
N GLU A 148 -22.34 12.94 16.33
CA GLU A 148 -23.20 13.79 17.16
C GLU A 148 -22.40 14.73 18.08
N ASN A 149 -21.33 14.20 18.71
CA ASN A 149 -20.55 14.90 19.72
C ASN A 149 -19.09 15.15 19.34
N GLU A 150 -18.68 14.74 18.15
CA GLU A 150 -17.30 14.87 17.68
C GLU A 150 -17.17 14.83 16.17
N ASN A 151 -16.07 15.35 15.67
CA ASN A 151 -15.60 15.09 14.32
C ASN A 151 -14.33 14.27 14.40
N ARG A 152 -14.14 13.31 13.45
CA ARG A 152 -12.95 12.46 13.43
C ARG A 152 -12.16 12.62 12.16
N THR A 153 -10.85 12.53 12.34
CA THR A 153 -9.87 12.44 11.27
C THR A 153 -9.72 10.98 10.79
N PRO A 154 -9.19 10.73 9.60
CA PRO A 154 -8.81 9.38 9.17
C PRO A 154 -7.88 8.67 10.16
N PHE A 155 -6.94 9.39 10.77
CA PHE A 155 -6.06 8.81 11.78
C PHE A 155 -6.84 8.25 12.98
N GLU A 156 -7.85 9.00 13.47
CA GLU A 156 -8.72 8.50 14.54
C GLU A 156 -9.54 7.29 14.13
N GLU A 157 -10.08 7.27 12.89
CA GLU A 157 -10.78 6.09 12.38
C GLU A 157 -9.84 4.86 12.26
N HIS A 158 -8.57 5.07 11.92
CA HIS A 158 -7.59 3.99 11.95
C HIS A 158 -7.27 3.51 13.38
N LEU A 159 -7.36 4.34 14.42
CA LEU A 159 -7.28 3.90 15.82
C LEU A 159 -8.49 3.01 16.16
N VAL A 160 -9.71 3.44 15.80
CA VAL A 160 -10.94 2.65 15.99
C VAL A 160 -10.83 1.29 15.32
N GLU A 161 -10.48 1.25 14.04
CA GLU A 161 -10.26 0.01 13.31
C GLU A 161 -9.20 -0.89 13.97
N GLY A 162 -8.07 -0.33 14.40
CA GLY A 162 -6.98 -1.08 15.04
C GLY A 162 -7.46 -1.80 16.31
N ALA A 163 -8.28 -1.15 17.13
CA ALA A 163 -8.86 -1.76 18.33
C ALA A 163 -9.82 -2.91 18.03
N LEU A 164 -10.46 -2.93 16.86
CA LEU A 164 -11.49 -3.89 16.51
C LEU A 164 -10.96 -5.16 15.83
N TYR A 165 -9.79 -5.10 15.16
CA TYR A 165 -9.24 -6.29 14.50
C TYR A 165 -7.74 -6.56 14.75
N ALA A 166 -7.00 -5.64 15.36
CA ALA A 166 -5.55 -5.81 15.60
C ALA A 166 -5.20 -5.79 17.11
N LYS A 167 -6.19 -5.78 17.99
CA LYS A 167 -6.00 -5.89 19.44
C LYS A 167 -5.62 -7.33 19.79
N ASP A 168 -4.49 -7.50 20.46
CA ASP A 168 -4.06 -8.82 20.94
C ASP A 168 -4.76 -9.27 22.25
N ALA A 169 -4.46 -10.48 22.71
CA ALA A 169 -5.04 -11.04 23.93
C ALA A 169 -4.70 -10.27 25.21
N ASN A 170 -3.63 -9.47 25.20
CA ASN A 170 -3.24 -8.61 26.33
C ASN A 170 -3.95 -7.25 26.30
N GLY A 171 -4.72 -6.98 25.25
CA GLY A 171 -5.36 -5.68 25.02
C GLY A 171 -4.47 -4.66 24.34
N ASP A 172 -3.30 -5.04 23.82
CA ASP A 172 -2.38 -4.16 23.12
C ASP A 172 -2.78 -4.01 21.64
N VAL A 173 -2.77 -2.76 21.15
CA VAL A 173 -2.99 -2.40 19.74
C VAL A 173 -1.72 -1.75 19.20
N ARG A 174 -1.06 -2.39 18.25
CA ARG A 174 0.18 -1.89 17.64
C ARG A 174 -0.08 -1.29 16.28
N MET A 175 0.40 -0.06 16.09
CA MET A 175 0.27 0.65 14.82
C MET A 175 1.57 1.36 14.47
N VAL A 176 1.94 1.29 13.20
CA VAL A 176 3.00 2.11 12.61
C VAL A 176 2.38 2.98 11.52
N VAL A 177 2.58 4.28 11.62
CA VAL A 177 2.03 5.28 10.70
C VAL A 177 3.20 6.01 10.05
N THR A 178 3.32 5.90 8.72
CA THR A 178 4.36 6.64 8.00
C THR A 178 3.86 8.01 7.60
N VAL A 179 4.58 9.05 8.05
CA VAL A 179 4.22 10.45 7.85
C VAL A 179 5.39 11.20 7.21
N SER A 180 5.14 12.34 6.61
CA SER A 180 6.22 13.25 6.21
C SER A 180 6.78 13.98 7.44
N VAL A 181 8.06 14.32 7.40
CA VAL A 181 8.78 14.95 8.53
C VAL A 181 8.08 16.23 8.99
N GLU A 182 7.63 17.05 8.04
CA GLU A 182 6.97 18.33 8.30
C GLU A 182 5.60 18.20 8.99
N HIS A 183 4.97 17.02 8.91
CA HIS A 183 3.64 16.79 9.49
C HIS A 183 3.64 15.89 10.74
N GLN A 184 4.78 15.29 11.08
CA GLN A 184 4.89 14.34 12.19
C GLN A 184 4.38 14.92 13.50
N GLN A 185 4.80 16.14 13.84
CA GLN A 185 4.38 16.82 15.07
C GLN A 185 2.85 16.90 15.18
N GLY A 186 2.15 17.23 14.08
CA GLY A 186 0.68 17.30 14.09
C GLY A 186 0.00 15.97 14.39
N PHE A 187 0.56 14.85 13.90
CA PHE A 187 0.06 13.51 14.24
C PHE A 187 0.34 13.13 15.69
N GLU A 188 1.52 13.46 16.22
CA GLU A 188 1.90 13.23 17.62
C GLU A 188 0.99 14.01 18.58
N GLU A 189 0.73 15.30 18.28
CA GLU A 189 -0.16 16.16 19.06
C GLU A 189 -1.60 15.61 19.05
N LEU A 190 -2.14 15.24 17.87
CA LEU A 190 -3.47 14.65 17.77
C LEU A 190 -3.54 13.34 18.56
N TYR A 191 -2.54 12.46 18.42
CA TYR A 191 -2.50 11.19 19.14
C TYR A 191 -2.49 11.41 20.66
N ALA A 192 -1.69 12.32 21.15
CA ALA A 192 -1.64 12.66 22.58
C ALA A 192 -2.99 13.14 23.12
N GLN A 193 -3.75 13.89 22.31
CA GLN A 193 -5.08 14.41 22.69
C GLN A 193 -6.15 13.30 22.75
N VAL A 194 -6.09 12.31 21.84
CA VAL A 194 -7.19 11.34 21.68
C VAL A 194 -6.91 9.97 22.27
N LYS A 195 -5.66 9.66 22.62
CA LYS A 195 -5.22 8.34 23.08
C LYS A 195 -6.07 7.80 24.23
N GLU A 196 -6.15 8.54 25.34
CA GLU A 196 -6.86 8.09 26.54
C GLU A 196 -8.35 7.82 26.28
N LYS A 197 -8.98 8.67 25.43
CA LYS A 197 -10.38 8.50 25.02
C LYS A 197 -10.61 7.15 24.36
N TYR A 198 -9.76 6.78 23.38
CA TYR A 198 -9.91 5.53 22.65
C TYR A 198 -9.44 4.32 23.47
N GLU A 199 -8.39 4.43 24.28
CA GLU A 199 -7.97 3.37 25.22
C GLU A 199 -9.10 3.01 26.18
N LYS A 200 -9.75 4.01 26.76
CA LYS A 200 -10.91 3.82 27.66
C LYS A 200 -12.11 3.22 26.92
N ARG A 201 -12.40 3.72 25.71
CA ARG A 201 -13.55 3.27 24.92
C ARG A 201 -13.46 1.80 24.53
N PHE A 202 -12.28 1.35 24.09
CA PHE A 202 -12.06 0.00 23.55
C PHE A 202 -11.43 -0.96 24.56
N ASN A 203 -11.20 -0.52 25.79
CA ASN A 203 -10.49 -1.29 26.81
C ASN A 203 -9.21 -1.92 26.22
N CYS A 204 -8.31 -1.07 25.73
CA CYS A 204 -7.07 -1.46 25.10
C CYS A 204 -5.95 -0.48 25.44
N LYS A 205 -4.72 -0.81 25.04
CA LYS A 205 -3.56 0.06 25.13
C LYS A 205 -2.93 0.25 23.74
N TYR A 206 -2.87 1.50 23.29
CA TYR A 206 -2.26 1.80 22.00
C TYR A 206 -0.75 2.00 22.08
N HIS A 207 -0.05 1.36 21.15
CA HIS A 207 1.37 1.54 20.86
C HIS A 207 1.50 2.04 19.41
N VAL A 208 1.47 3.36 19.24
CA VAL A 208 1.57 4.02 17.94
C VAL A 208 2.98 4.53 17.73
N THR A 209 3.62 4.15 16.65
CA THR A 209 4.92 4.65 16.23
C THR A 209 4.76 5.44 14.92
N PHE A 210 5.24 6.67 14.91
CA PHE A 210 5.34 7.47 13.69
C PHE A 210 6.71 7.28 13.07
N THR A 211 6.75 7.02 11.76
CA THR A 211 7.99 6.84 11.00
C THR A 211 8.00 7.73 9.78
N ASN A 212 9.18 8.06 9.28
CA ASN A 212 9.35 8.81 8.04
C ASN A 212 9.96 7.92 6.97
N GLN A 213 9.70 8.21 5.70
CA GLN A 213 10.42 7.59 4.61
C GLN A 213 11.93 7.82 4.81
N GLN A 214 12.72 6.77 4.66
CA GLN A 214 14.16 6.84 4.85
C GLN A 214 14.81 7.62 3.68
N PRO A 215 15.66 8.65 3.95
CA PRO A 215 16.35 9.40 2.90
C PRO A 215 17.23 8.55 1.98
N SER A 216 17.71 7.39 2.46
CA SER A 216 18.45 6.41 1.67
C SER A 216 17.66 5.78 0.53
N THR A 217 16.32 5.90 0.56
CA THR A 217 15.42 5.43 -0.50
C THR A 217 15.11 6.49 -1.54
N ASP A 218 15.63 7.71 -1.38
CA ASP A 218 15.48 8.77 -2.39
C ASP A 218 16.29 8.44 -3.63
N ILE A 219 15.75 8.80 -4.78
CA ILE A 219 16.36 8.56 -6.08
C ILE A 219 16.77 9.89 -6.72
N VAL A 220 17.96 9.94 -7.29
CA VAL A 220 18.40 11.10 -8.07
C VAL A 220 17.50 11.29 -9.29
N ALA A 221 17.08 12.53 -9.57
CA ALA A 221 16.47 12.87 -10.85
C ALA A 221 17.54 13.08 -11.92
N VAL A 222 17.17 12.88 -13.18
CA VAL A 222 18.05 13.15 -14.31
C VAL A 222 17.37 14.12 -15.29
N ASP A 223 18.16 14.82 -16.10
CA ASP A 223 17.66 15.60 -17.24
C ASP A 223 17.14 14.67 -18.36
N MET A 224 16.68 15.24 -19.46
CA MET A 224 16.16 14.46 -20.59
C MET A 224 17.23 13.62 -21.29
N ASP A 225 18.51 13.96 -21.11
CA ASP A 225 19.68 13.26 -21.65
C ASP A 225 20.27 12.21 -20.68
N ASN A 226 19.60 11.96 -19.56
CA ASN A 226 20.00 11.04 -18.48
C ASN A 226 21.23 11.48 -17.68
N ASN A 227 21.59 12.76 -17.67
CA ASN A 227 22.58 13.28 -16.74
C ASN A 227 21.95 13.63 -15.41
N PRO A 228 22.66 13.49 -14.28
CA PRO A 228 22.14 13.89 -12.97
C PRO A 228 21.63 15.33 -12.97
N PHE A 229 20.39 15.53 -12.53
CA PHE A 229 19.76 16.85 -12.54
C PHE A 229 20.39 17.72 -11.45
N THR A 230 21.06 18.77 -11.90
CA THR A 230 21.73 19.74 -11.01
C THR A 230 20.86 20.99 -10.87
N LYS A 231 20.62 21.40 -9.63
CA LYS A 231 19.95 22.65 -9.29
C LYS A 231 20.88 23.85 -9.50
N ASP A 232 20.33 25.06 -9.40
CA ASP A 232 21.07 26.31 -9.62
C ASP A 232 22.22 26.52 -8.60
N ASP A 233 22.09 25.91 -7.40
CA ASP A 233 23.12 25.92 -6.35
C ASP A 233 24.21 24.83 -6.53
N GLY A 234 24.18 24.09 -7.63
CA GLY A 234 25.13 23.01 -7.95
C GLY A 234 24.80 21.68 -7.26
N SER A 235 23.78 21.62 -6.40
CA SER A 235 23.37 20.39 -5.73
C SER A 235 22.56 19.48 -6.66
N LEU A 236 22.60 18.16 -6.40
CA LEU A 236 21.74 17.17 -7.06
C LEU A 236 20.28 17.28 -6.59
N LEU A 237 19.34 17.07 -7.50
CA LEU A 237 17.93 16.92 -7.16
C LEU A 237 17.61 15.46 -6.85
N PHE A 238 17.30 15.17 -5.61
CA PHE A 238 16.72 13.88 -5.20
C PHE A 238 15.21 13.97 -5.08
N ARG A 239 14.54 12.87 -5.36
CA ARG A 239 13.09 12.74 -5.23
C ARG A 239 12.75 11.49 -4.42
N PRO A 240 11.63 11.49 -3.68
CA PRO A 240 11.14 10.29 -3.04
C PRO A 240 10.97 9.14 -4.04
N GLY A 241 11.39 7.94 -3.67
CA GLY A 241 11.31 6.73 -4.50
C GLY A 241 9.90 6.15 -4.66
N GLY A 242 8.85 6.93 -4.40
CA GLY A 242 7.46 6.48 -4.43
C GLY A 242 7.09 5.62 -3.22
N HIS A 243 5.94 4.94 -3.29
CA HIS A 243 5.49 4.10 -2.16
C HIS A 243 6.34 2.84 -1.96
N GLY A 244 7.15 2.44 -2.95
CA GLY A 244 8.13 1.37 -2.80
C GLY A 244 9.19 1.64 -1.74
N ALA A 245 9.53 2.91 -1.53
CA ALA A 245 10.44 3.33 -0.47
C ALA A 245 9.98 2.92 0.94
N LEU A 246 8.66 2.75 1.14
CA LEU A 246 8.09 2.34 2.42
C LEU A 246 8.35 0.87 2.78
N LEU A 247 8.90 0.07 1.86
CA LEU A 247 9.33 -1.29 2.19
C LEU A 247 10.40 -1.31 3.28
N ALA A 248 11.30 -0.32 3.29
CA ALA A 248 12.30 -0.18 4.35
C ALA A 248 11.64 0.03 5.72
N ASN A 249 10.62 0.91 5.80
CA ASN A 249 9.85 1.12 7.01
C ASN A 249 9.11 -0.16 7.45
N LEU A 250 8.50 -0.87 6.49
CA LEU A 250 7.80 -2.12 6.76
C LEU A 250 8.77 -3.21 7.28
N ASN A 251 9.97 -3.27 6.70
CA ASN A 251 11.03 -4.19 7.11
C ASN A 251 11.51 -3.96 8.54
N ASP A 252 11.42 -2.75 9.07
CA ASP A 252 11.87 -2.44 10.43
C ASP A 252 10.86 -2.83 11.52
N ILE A 253 9.61 -3.16 11.15
CA ILE A 253 8.54 -3.50 12.11
C ILE A 253 8.76 -4.91 12.65
N ASP A 254 8.78 -5.05 13.98
CA ASP A 254 8.76 -6.36 14.66
C ASP A 254 7.31 -6.80 14.90
N ALA A 255 6.79 -7.60 13.99
CA ALA A 255 5.46 -8.20 14.07
C ALA A 255 5.45 -9.58 13.40
N ASP A 256 4.48 -10.41 13.76
CA ASP A 256 4.22 -11.69 13.07
C ASP A 256 3.39 -11.45 11.82
N VAL A 257 2.41 -10.55 11.94
CA VAL A 257 1.46 -10.19 10.88
C VAL A 257 1.34 -8.68 10.79
N LEU A 258 1.41 -8.17 9.56
CA LEU A 258 1.21 -6.76 9.24
C LEU A 258 -0.11 -6.59 8.47
N VAL A 259 -0.95 -5.65 8.89
CA VAL A 259 -2.18 -5.26 8.18
C VAL A 259 -1.96 -3.90 7.55
N ILE A 260 -1.92 -3.83 6.22
CA ILE A 260 -1.63 -2.61 5.47
C ILE A 260 -2.94 -2.04 4.93
N LYS A 261 -3.18 -0.76 5.20
CA LYS A 261 -4.33 -0.02 4.66
C LYS A 261 -3.97 1.46 4.52
N ASN A 262 -4.33 2.07 3.40
CA ASN A 262 -4.08 3.49 3.16
C ASN A 262 -4.87 4.39 4.11
N ILE A 263 -4.27 5.52 4.51
CA ILE A 263 -4.84 6.48 5.45
C ILE A 263 -6.22 7.01 5.02
N ASP A 264 -6.45 7.16 3.72
CA ASP A 264 -7.67 7.75 3.18
C ASP A 264 -8.81 6.74 2.93
N ASN A 265 -8.55 5.43 3.12
CA ASN A 265 -9.57 4.39 2.97
C ASN A 265 -10.22 4.08 4.32
N VAL A 266 -11.12 4.91 4.74
CA VAL A 266 -11.88 4.78 5.99
C VAL A 266 -13.37 4.97 5.72
N VAL A 267 -14.21 4.50 6.63
CA VAL A 267 -15.66 4.60 6.55
C VAL A 267 -16.20 5.04 7.92
N LYS A 268 -17.37 5.70 7.93
CA LYS A 268 -18.03 6.06 9.19
C LYS A 268 -18.36 4.83 10.02
N GLU A 269 -18.32 4.96 11.34
CA GLU A 269 -18.41 3.85 12.29
C GLU A 269 -19.66 2.97 12.12
N SER A 270 -20.80 3.55 11.71
CA SER A 270 -22.04 2.80 11.48
C SER A 270 -21.98 1.80 10.31
N LEU A 271 -20.94 1.87 9.47
CA LEU A 271 -20.71 0.96 8.32
C LEU A 271 -19.43 0.14 8.47
N LEU A 272 -18.82 0.16 9.66
CA LEU A 272 -17.49 -0.42 9.88
C LEU A 272 -17.50 -1.95 9.99
N ASP A 273 -18.63 -2.57 10.34
CA ASP A 273 -18.74 -4.00 10.63
C ASP A 273 -18.21 -4.88 9.49
N GLU A 274 -18.55 -4.58 8.24
CA GLU A 274 -18.06 -5.35 7.09
C GLU A 274 -16.55 -5.17 6.88
N THR A 275 -16.00 -3.98 7.11
CA THR A 275 -14.55 -3.76 7.07
C THR A 275 -13.84 -4.62 8.11
N ILE A 276 -14.36 -4.65 9.35
CA ILE A 276 -13.78 -5.45 10.44
C ILE A 276 -13.89 -6.94 10.14
N ARG A 277 -15.05 -7.39 9.68
CA ARG A 277 -15.30 -8.78 9.31
C ARG A 277 -14.28 -9.25 8.26
N TRP A 278 -14.11 -8.51 7.17
CA TRP A 278 -13.19 -8.88 6.11
C TRP A 278 -11.72 -8.77 6.54
N LYS A 279 -11.37 -7.82 7.40
CA LYS A 279 -10.01 -7.80 7.99
C LYS A 279 -9.71 -9.07 8.77
N LYS A 280 -10.63 -9.53 9.62
CA LYS A 280 -10.46 -10.81 10.34
C LYS A 280 -10.34 -11.98 9.37
N ILE A 281 -11.15 -12.03 8.31
CA ILE A 281 -11.07 -13.07 7.28
C ILE A 281 -9.69 -13.10 6.64
N LEU A 282 -9.17 -11.95 6.19
CA LEU A 282 -7.86 -11.87 5.56
C LEU A 282 -6.72 -12.24 6.53
N VAL A 283 -6.80 -11.84 7.80
CA VAL A 283 -5.84 -12.24 8.85
C VAL A 283 -5.87 -13.74 9.07
N GLY A 284 -7.05 -14.33 9.24
CA GLY A 284 -7.20 -15.78 9.45
C GLY A 284 -6.71 -16.58 8.25
N LYS A 285 -6.99 -16.11 7.02
CA LYS A 285 -6.49 -16.78 5.81
C LYS A 285 -4.97 -16.71 5.71
N ALA A 286 -4.37 -15.54 5.98
CA ALA A 286 -2.92 -15.37 5.91
C ALA A 286 -2.18 -16.25 6.92
N THR A 287 -2.69 -16.32 8.16
CA THR A 287 -2.09 -17.12 9.24
C THR A 287 -2.27 -18.62 9.01
N GLU A 288 -3.41 -19.06 8.45
CA GLU A 288 -3.59 -20.46 8.06
C GLU A 288 -2.64 -20.87 6.93
N LEU A 289 -2.49 -20.02 5.90
CA LEU A 289 -1.55 -20.28 4.80
C LEU A 289 -0.12 -20.36 5.30
N GLN A 290 0.30 -19.44 6.17
CA GLN A 290 1.61 -19.47 6.80
C GLN A 290 1.84 -20.76 7.59
N ALA A 291 0.85 -21.19 8.38
CA ALA A 291 0.94 -22.44 9.15
C ALA A 291 1.11 -23.67 8.25
N LYS A 292 0.42 -23.74 7.10
CA LYS A 292 0.58 -24.82 6.10
C LYS A 292 1.98 -24.79 5.46
N VAL A 293 2.45 -23.61 5.06
CA VAL A 293 3.82 -23.43 4.53
C VAL A 293 4.84 -23.92 5.55
N PHE A 294 4.71 -23.54 6.81
CA PHE A 294 5.59 -23.98 7.89
C PHE A 294 5.58 -25.50 8.11
N ALA A 295 4.40 -26.13 8.00
CA ALA A 295 4.28 -27.56 8.10
C ALA A 295 5.05 -28.29 6.99
N TYR A 296 5.00 -27.79 5.74
CA TYR A 296 5.78 -28.37 4.64
C TYR A 296 7.29 -28.15 4.82
N LEU A 297 7.74 -26.96 5.21
CA LEU A 297 9.15 -26.69 5.43
C LEU A 297 9.74 -27.57 6.55
N ARG A 298 8.99 -27.78 7.65
CA ARG A 298 9.43 -28.69 8.73
C ARG A 298 9.51 -30.14 8.25
N LYS A 299 8.54 -30.64 7.47
CA LYS A 299 8.61 -31.96 6.84
C LYS A 299 9.82 -32.12 5.93
N MET A 300 10.14 -31.07 5.14
CA MET A 300 11.32 -31.07 4.28
C MET A 300 12.62 -31.13 5.12
N ASP A 301 12.70 -30.43 6.24
CA ASP A 301 13.86 -30.51 7.16
C ASP A 301 14.00 -31.89 7.79
N GLU A 302 12.90 -32.46 8.28
CA GLU A 302 12.87 -33.82 8.88
C GLU A 302 13.35 -34.89 7.89
N MET A 303 13.02 -34.72 6.60
CA MET A 303 13.41 -35.65 5.51
C MET A 303 14.73 -35.28 4.85
N GLN A 304 15.43 -34.22 5.30
CA GLN A 304 16.69 -33.74 4.70
C GLN A 304 16.57 -33.53 3.19
N ASP A 305 15.43 -32.95 2.74
CA ASP A 305 15.08 -32.74 1.34
C ASP A 305 14.97 -34.02 0.46
N ASN A 306 14.98 -35.21 1.07
CA ASN A 306 14.74 -36.47 0.36
C ASN A 306 13.23 -36.82 0.38
N LEU A 307 12.46 -36.08 -0.42
CA LEU A 307 11.00 -36.13 -0.37
C LEU A 307 10.42 -37.30 -1.20
N PRO A 308 9.41 -38.03 -0.67
CA PRO A 308 8.64 -38.96 -1.48
C PRO A 308 7.83 -38.25 -2.55
N CYS A 309 7.60 -38.91 -3.69
CA CYS A 309 6.90 -38.33 -4.85
C CYS A 309 5.51 -37.79 -4.48
N GLU A 310 4.80 -38.43 -3.56
CA GLU A 310 3.49 -38.02 -3.07
C GLU A 310 3.53 -36.66 -2.39
N LEU A 311 4.54 -36.42 -1.53
CA LEU A 311 4.72 -35.15 -0.85
C LEU A 311 5.15 -34.04 -1.82
N VAL A 312 6.00 -34.35 -2.80
CA VAL A 312 6.35 -33.42 -3.88
C VAL A 312 5.11 -32.99 -4.65
N ALA A 313 4.24 -33.97 -5.00
CA ALA A 313 2.98 -33.67 -5.70
C ALA A 313 2.02 -32.85 -4.84
N GLU A 314 1.92 -33.16 -3.53
CA GLU A 314 1.11 -32.39 -2.56
C GLU A 314 1.59 -30.93 -2.47
N ILE A 315 2.90 -30.69 -2.34
CA ILE A 315 3.48 -29.33 -2.28
C ILE A 315 3.26 -28.59 -3.60
N LYS A 316 3.47 -29.23 -4.75
CA LYS A 316 3.18 -28.63 -6.08
C LYS A 316 1.72 -28.23 -6.18
N GLY A 317 0.80 -29.12 -5.79
CA GLY A 317 -0.63 -28.87 -5.77
C GLY A 317 -0.98 -27.67 -4.87
N PHE A 318 -0.46 -27.64 -3.64
CA PHE A 318 -0.68 -26.54 -2.71
C PHE A 318 -0.20 -25.19 -3.27
N LEU A 319 1.00 -25.14 -3.85
CA LEU A 319 1.56 -23.92 -4.46
C LEU A 319 0.74 -23.46 -5.65
N ALA A 320 0.28 -24.38 -6.48
CA ALA A 320 -0.56 -24.08 -7.64
C ALA A 320 -1.95 -23.58 -7.23
N ASP A 321 -2.57 -24.26 -6.27
CA ASP A 321 -3.95 -23.98 -5.86
C ASP A 321 -4.04 -22.69 -5.04
N GLU A 322 -3.10 -22.45 -4.11
CA GLU A 322 -3.18 -21.31 -3.21
C GLU A 322 -2.51 -20.06 -3.78
N PHE A 323 -1.41 -20.20 -4.52
CA PHE A 323 -0.60 -19.06 -4.98
C PHE A 323 -0.46 -18.95 -6.50
N CYS A 324 -1.14 -19.80 -7.27
CA CYS A 324 -1.00 -19.88 -8.74
C CYS A 324 0.46 -20.08 -9.20
N VAL A 325 1.26 -20.79 -8.40
CA VAL A 325 2.65 -21.11 -8.74
C VAL A 325 2.69 -22.40 -9.53
N ALA A 326 2.80 -22.30 -10.86
CA ALA A 326 3.12 -23.45 -11.72
C ALA A 326 4.64 -23.60 -11.80
N VAL A 327 5.12 -24.80 -11.51
CA VAL A 327 6.55 -25.14 -11.59
C VAL A 327 6.79 -26.00 -12.83
N PRO A 328 7.72 -25.62 -13.73
CA PRO A 328 8.02 -26.41 -14.93
C PRO A 328 8.62 -27.78 -14.57
N GLU A 329 8.61 -28.68 -15.53
CA GLU A 329 9.27 -30.00 -15.38
C GLU A 329 10.79 -29.82 -15.29
N MET A 330 11.39 -30.48 -14.28
CA MET A 330 12.82 -30.41 -14.00
C MET A 330 13.28 -31.65 -13.21
N PRO A 331 14.60 -31.92 -13.13
CA PRO A 331 15.13 -33.03 -12.30
C PRO A 331 14.68 -32.93 -10.83
N SER A 332 14.46 -34.09 -10.19
CA SER A 332 13.88 -34.17 -8.85
C SER A 332 14.67 -33.37 -7.79
N GLU A 333 16.00 -33.39 -7.81
CA GLU A 333 16.81 -32.63 -6.87
C GLU A 333 16.69 -31.11 -7.05
N GLU A 334 16.58 -30.65 -8.28
CA GLU A 334 16.35 -29.25 -8.61
C GLU A 334 14.93 -28.83 -8.22
N LEU A 335 13.95 -29.69 -8.50
CA LEU A 335 12.55 -29.44 -8.15
C LEU A 335 12.38 -29.23 -6.64
N VAL A 336 12.98 -30.08 -5.80
CA VAL A 336 12.92 -29.94 -4.33
C VAL A 336 13.50 -28.61 -3.87
N LYS A 337 14.63 -28.17 -4.44
CA LYS A 337 15.23 -26.85 -4.13
C LYS A 337 14.32 -25.70 -4.54
N VAL A 338 13.68 -25.79 -5.71
CA VAL A 338 12.72 -24.78 -6.19
C VAL A 338 11.50 -24.74 -5.28
N LEU A 339 10.93 -25.89 -4.91
CA LEU A 339 9.78 -25.95 -4.01
C LEU A 339 10.11 -25.34 -2.64
N ARG A 340 11.25 -25.66 -2.06
CA ARG A 340 11.71 -25.04 -0.80
C ARG A 340 11.85 -23.53 -0.94
N LYS A 341 12.50 -23.04 -2.00
CA LYS A 341 12.64 -21.60 -2.27
C LYS A 341 11.29 -20.92 -2.44
N LYS A 342 10.27 -21.58 -3.03
CA LYS A 342 8.92 -21.03 -3.17
C LYS A 342 8.12 -21.05 -1.87
N LEU A 343 8.35 -22.02 -1.00
CA LEU A 343 7.71 -22.07 0.31
C LEU A 343 8.33 -21.07 1.30
N ASP A 344 9.66 -20.96 1.35
CA ASP A 344 10.37 -20.11 2.33
C ASP A 344 10.40 -18.63 1.91
N ARG A 345 9.21 -18.02 1.92
CA ARG A 345 8.92 -16.64 1.53
C ARG A 345 7.89 -16.02 2.47
N PRO A 346 7.87 -14.69 2.60
CA PRO A 346 6.74 -14.02 3.22
C PRO A 346 5.43 -14.38 2.52
N VAL A 347 4.35 -14.44 3.28
CA VAL A 347 3.00 -14.69 2.74
C VAL A 347 2.19 -13.39 2.79
N ARG A 348 1.47 -13.07 1.72
CA ARG A 348 0.48 -12.00 1.73
C ARG A 348 -0.85 -12.46 1.17
N VAL A 349 -1.92 -12.01 1.82
CA VAL A 349 -3.29 -12.12 1.33
C VAL A 349 -3.79 -10.72 1.04
N CYS A 350 -4.23 -10.48 -0.20
CA CYS A 350 -4.68 -9.18 -0.66
C CYS A 350 -6.17 -9.22 -0.97
N GLY A 351 -6.94 -8.35 -0.34
CA GLY A 351 -8.32 -8.09 -0.73
C GLY A 351 -8.36 -7.47 -2.13
N MET A 352 -9.22 -8.00 -2.99
CA MET A 352 -9.48 -7.50 -4.33
C MET A 352 -10.94 -7.14 -4.46
N VAL A 353 -11.24 -5.96 -4.96
CA VAL A 353 -12.62 -5.51 -5.20
C VAL A 353 -12.92 -5.49 -6.69
N LYS A 354 -14.19 -5.68 -7.06
CA LYS A 354 -14.64 -5.52 -8.44
C LYS A 354 -14.36 -4.09 -8.91
N ASN A 355 -13.82 -3.97 -10.13
CA ASN A 355 -13.50 -2.68 -10.72
C ASN A 355 -14.78 -2.07 -11.34
N GLU A 356 -15.18 -0.90 -10.82
CA GLU A 356 -16.30 -0.11 -11.34
C GLU A 356 -15.82 1.18 -12.04
N GLY A 357 -14.52 1.26 -12.35
CA GLY A 357 -13.89 2.40 -13.04
C GLY A 357 -12.81 3.11 -12.22
N GLU A 358 -12.45 2.56 -11.06
CA GLU A 358 -11.38 3.12 -10.23
C GLU A 358 -10.02 2.94 -10.89
N PRO A 359 -9.16 3.98 -10.85
CA PRO A 359 -7.77 3.84 -11.25
C PRO A 359 -6.96 3.14 -10.16
N GLY A 360 -6.07 2.24 -10.55
CA GLY A 360 -5.17 1.55 -9.62
C GLY A 360 -4.52 0.33 -10.23
N GLY A 361 -3.70 -0.36 -9.43
CA GLY A 361 -3.08 -1.61 -9.81
C GLY A 361 -4.10 -2.75 -9.87
N GLY A 362 -3.96 -3.62 -10.86
CA GLY A 362 -4.79 -4.81 -11.05
C GLY A 362 -4.06 -6.10 -10.67
N PRO A 363 -4.80 -7.17 -10.35
CA PRO A 363 -4.27 -8.49 -10.07
C PRO A 363 -4.03 -9.27 -11.39
N TYR A 364 -2.83 -9.86 -11.52
CA TYR A 364 -2.42 -10.64 -12.68
C TYR A 364 -1.69 -11.92 -12.27
N VAL A 365 -1.71 -12.90 -13.17
CA VAL A 365 -0.80 -14.05 -13.19
C VAL A 365 0.33 -13.72 -14.16
N ILE A 366 1.57 -13.72 -13.67
CA ILE A 366 2.76 -13.46 -14.48
C ILE A 366 3.65 -14.70 -14.59
N LEU A 367 4.45 -14.75 -15.65
CA LEU A 367 5.54 -15.69 -15.82
C LEU A 367 6.83 -15.02 -15.34
N GLY A 368 7.46 -15.59 -14.33
CA GLY A 368 8.74 -15.14 -13.81
C GLY A 368 9.92 -15.59 -14.69
N GLN A 369 11.08 -14.96 -14.45
CA GLN A 369 12.32 -15.32 -15.18
C GLN A 369 12.80 -16.76 -14.87
N ASP A 370 12.39 -17.33 -13.74
CA ASP A 370 12.66 -18.71 -13.35
C ASP A 370 11.69 -19.74 -13.98
N GLY A 371 10.85 -19.31 -14.91
CA GLY A 371 9.87 -20.14 -15.59
C GLY A 371 8.66 -20.53 -14.74
N THR A 372 8.56 -20.04 -13.51
CA THR A 372 7.37 -20.28 -12.66
C THR A 372 6.35 -19.15 -12.82
N THR A 373 5.08 -19.45 -12.59
CA THR A 373 4.05 -18.40 -12.49
C THR A 373 3.92 -17.86 -11.07
N SER A 374 3.34 -16.66 -10.92
CA SER A 374 2.98 -16.08 -9.62
C SER A 374 1.86 -15.05 -9.76
N LEU A 375 1.16 -14.80 -8.65
CA LEU A 375 0.18 -13.71 -8.55
C LEU A 375 0.89 -12.39 -8.24
N GLN A 376 0.65 -11.36 -9.05
CA GLN A 376 1.24 -10.04 -8.88
C GLN A 376 0.20 -8.93 -9.08
N ILE A 377 0.41 -7.82 -8.38
CA ILE A 377 -0.33 -6.58 -8.60
C ILE A 377 0.51 -5.70 -9.53
N LEU A 378 -0.06 -5.28 -10.66
CA LEU A 378 0.63 -4.44 -11.64
C LEU A 378 -0.09 -3.11 -11.84
N GLU A 379 0.70 -2.05 -11.92
CA GLU A 379 0.23 -0.73 -12.37
C GLU A 379 0.18 -0.70 -13.92
N ALA A 380 -0.70 0.14 -14.46
CA ALA A 380 -0.88 0.25 -15.91
C ALA A 380 0.42 0.63 -16.67
N ALA A 381 1.36 1.33 -16.01
CA ALA A 381 2.67 1.69 -16.56
C ALA A 381 3.62 0.49 -16.71
N GLN A 382 3.37 -0.62 -16.01
CA GLN A 382 4.18 -1.84 -16.05
C GLN A 382 3.71 -2.83 -17.14
N ILE A 383 2.64 -2.50 -17.85
CA ILE A 383 2.01 -3.36 -18.85
C ILE A 383 2.35 -2.84 -20.26
N ASP A 384 2.95 -3.72 -21.08
CA ASP A 384 3.19 -3.40 -22.48
C ASP A 384 1.88 -3.43 -23.28
N LYS A 385 1.35 -2.26 -23.58
CA LYS A 385 0.11 -2.09 -24.37
C LYS A 385 0.28 -2.45 -25.85
N ASN A 386 1.52 -2.58 -26.33
CA ASN A 386 1.81 -3.01 -27.69
C ASN A 386 1.86 -4.54 -27.83
N ASN A 387 1.94 -5.25 -26.69
CA ASN A 387 1.84 -6.70 -26.66
C ASN A 387 0.35 -7.10 -26.62
N PRO A 388 -0.18 -7.81 -27.64
CA PRO A 388 -1.60 -8.16 -27.69
C PRO A 388 -2.07 -9.02 -26.51
N GLN A 389 -1.23 -9.94 -26.01
CA GLN A 389 -1.57 -10.79 -24.86
C GLN A 389 -1.69 -9.95 -23.58
N ALA A 390 -0.73 -9.07 -23.31
CA ALA A 390 -0.74 -8.19 -22.14
C ALA A 390 -1.91 -7.20 -22.21
N PHE A 391 -2.17 -6.64 -23.39
CA PHE A 391 -3.32 -5.74 -23.60
C PHE A 391 -4.65 -6.45 -23.38
N ASN A 392 -4.84 -7.67 -23.93
CA ASN A 392 -6.05 -8.46 -23.71
C ASN A 392 -6.22 -8.84 -22.24
N ALA A 393 -5.15 -9.19 -21.53
CA ALA A 393 -5.19 -9.44 -20.10
C ALA A 393 -5.63 -8.18 -19.32
N MET A 394 -5.13 -7.01 -19.68
CA MET A 394 -5.54 -5.75 -19.08
C MET A 394 -7.02 -5.44 -19.32
N GLN A 395 -7.53 -5.66 -20.52
CA GLN A 395 -8.96 -5.49 -20.85
C GLN A 395 -9.86 -6.51 -20.15
N GLY A 396 -9.35 -7.71 -19.90
CA GLY A 396 -10.07 -8.78 -19.18
C GLY A 396 -10.02 -8.67 -17.65
N ALA A 397 -9.32 -7.66 -17.10
CA ALA A 397 -9.22 -7.47 -15.66
C ALA A 397 -10.58 -7.02 -15.08
N THR A 398 -11.08 -7.79 -14.12
CA THR A 398 -12.39 -7.57 -13.49
C THR A 398 -12.28 -6.98 -12.09
N HIS A 399 -11.08 -6.94 -11.53
CA HIS A 399 -10.81 -6.51 -10.17
C HIS A 399 -9.62 -5.54 -10.13
N PHE A 400 -9.52 -4.80 -9.05
CA PHE A 400 -8.37 -3.97 -8.75
C PHE A 400 -7.94 -4.10 -7.28
N ASN A 401 -6.74 -3.61 -6.96
CA ASN A 401 -6.17 -3.61 -5.63
C ASN A 401 -6.59 -2.36 -4.84
N PRO A 402 -7.44 -2.49 -3.79
CA PRO A 402 -7.82 -1.35 -2.93
C PRO A 402 -6.72 -0.97 -1.93
N VAL A 403 -5.58 -1.66 -1.95
CA VAL A 403 -4.53 -1.62 -0.91
C VAL A 403 -5.08 -2.06 0.44
N ASP A 404 -5.56 -3.29 0.47
CA ASP A 404 -6.02 -4.00 1.65
C ASP A 404 -5.27 -5.32 1.77
N LEU A 405 -4.12 -5.31 2.47
CA LEU A 405 -3.20 -6.43 2.52
C LEU A 405 -2.98 -6.92 3.95
N VAL A 406 -2.87 -8.23 4.10
CA VAL A 406 -2.39 -8.88 5.31
C VAL A 406 -1.14 -9.69 4.98
N CYS A 407 -0.05 -9.40 5.68
CA CYS A 407 1.29 -9.90 5.40
C CYS A 407 1.85 -10.67 6.61
N ALA A 408 2.11 -11.95 6.47
CA ALA A 408 2.82 -12.75 7.47
C ALA A 408 4.33 -12.74 7.14
N VAL A 409 5.13 -12.16 8.04
CA VAL A 409 6.50 -11.73 7.76
C VAL A 409 7.59 -12.44 8.58
N LYS A 410 7.23 -13.53 9.27
CA LYS A 410 8.19 -14.42 9.94
C LYS A 410 8.27 -15.77 9.24
N ASN A 411 9.48 -16.37 9.29
CA ASN A 411 9.72 -17.70 8.76
C ASN A 411 9.32 -18.79 9.77
N TYR A 412 9.39 -20.07 9.37
CA TYR A 412 8.99 -21.21 10.19
C TYR A 412 9.89 -21.46 11.42
N LYS A 413 11.03 -20.74 11.53
CA LYS A 413 11.91 -20.72 12.70
C LYS A 413 11.58 -19.58 13.67
N GLY A 414 10.60 -18.73 13.34
CA GLY A 414 10.20 -17.58 14.13
C GLY A 414 11.05 -16.34 13.88
N GLU A 415 11.95 -16.37 12.90
CA GLU A 415 12.80 -15.24 12.53
C GLU A 415 12.08 -14.33 11.53
N LYS A 416 12.31 -13.04 11.62
CA LYS A 416 11.78 -12.08 10.67
C LYS A 416 12.48 -12.20 9.30
N PHE A 417 11.70 -12.23 8.23
CA PHE A 417 12.28 -12.13 6.89
C PHE A 417 12.94 -10.76 6.68
N ASN A 418 14.05 -10.74 5.95
CA ASN A 418 14.55 -9.50 5.38
C ASN A 418 13.74 -9.18 4.10
N LEU A 419 12.70 -8.36 4.25
CA LEU A 419 11.76 -8.08 3.17
C LEU A 419 12.42 -7.44 1.94
N LEU A 420 13.54 -6.76 2.11
CA LEU A 420 14.31 -6.15 1.03
C LEU A 420 14.92 -7.19 0.05
N GLN A 421 15.07 -8.44 0.50
CA GLN A 421 15.57 -9.55 -0.35
C GLN A 421 14.45 -10.23 -1.17
N HIS A 422 13.19 -9.89 -0.92
CA HIS A 422 12.02 -10.47 -1.60
C HIS A 422 11.36 -9.51 -2.61
N THR A 423 12.18 -8.68 -3.25
CA THR A 423 11.78 -7.66 -4.23
C THR A 423 12.26 -8.03 -5.63
N ASP A 424 11.58 -7.56 -6.64
CA ASP A 424 12.09 -7.56 -8.01
C ASP A 424 12.53 -6.14 -8.41
N PRO A 425 13.84 -5.84 -8.42
CA PRO A 425 14.35 -4.52 -8.75
C PRO A 425 14.07 -4.11 -10.22
N GLN A 426 13.71 -5.06 -11.10
CA GLN A 426 13.39 -4.80 -12.49
C GLN A 426 11.96 -4.23 -12.71
N THR A 427 11.20 -4.06 -11.63
CA THR A 427 9.79 -3.58 -11.69
C THR A 427 9.62 -2.11 -11.30
N GLY A 428 10.71 -1.36 -11.20
CA GLY A 428 10.65 0.10 -11.13
C GLY A 428 10.07 0.72 -12.40
N PHE A 429 9.80 2.01 -12.39
CA PHE A 429 9.41 2.73 -13.59
C PHE A 429 9.95 4.15 -13.62
N ILE A 430 10.02 4.71 -14.81
CA ILE A 430 10.49 6.07 -15.06
C ILE A 430 9.32 6.92 -15.55
N SER A 431 9.19 8.12 -14.98
CA SER A 431 8.17 9.09 -15.36
C SER A 431 8.79 10.45 -15.64
N GLU A 432 8.24 11.17 -16.61
CA GLU A 432 8.60 12.54 -16.89
C GLU A 432 7.91 13.48 -15.90
N LYS A 433 8.65 14.44 -15.40
CA LYS A 433 8.24 15.46 -14.43
C LYS A 433 8.85 16.80 -14.81
N SER A 434 8.64 17.80 -13.97
CA SER A 434 9.35 19.08 -14.09
C SER A 434 9.75 19.59 -12.69
N PHE A 435 10.80 20.39 -12.67
CA PHE A 435 11.23 21.15 -11.50
C PHE A 435 11.57 22.57 -11.92
N GLN A 436 10.88 23.57 -11.38
CA GLN A 436 11.03 24.98 -11.73
C GLN A 436 10.97 25.25 -13.26
N GLY A 437 10.01 24.57 -13.93
CA GLY A 437 9.82 24.69 -15.38
C GLY A 437 10.82 23.89 -16.24
N ARG A 438 11.84 23.27 -15.65
CA ARG A 438 12.81 22.42 -16.36
C ARG A 438 12.32 20.98 -16.40
N PRO A 439 12.23 20.32 -17.58
CA PRO A 439 11.84 18.93 -17.69
C PRO A 439 12.91 18.01 -17.09
N LEU A 440 12.47 16.91 -16.49
CA LEU A 440 13.32 15.88 -15.90
C LEU A 440 12.67 14.51 -15.96
N LYS A 441 13.46 13.46 -15.78
CA LYS A 441 13.01 12.10 -15.53
C LYS A 441 13.17 11.77 -14.04
N ALA A 442 12.15 11.13 -13.48
CA ALA A 442 12.16 10.59 -12.13
C ALA A 442 11.90 9.07 -12.18
N GLN A 443 12.70 8.31 -11.43
CA GLN A 443 12.49 6.88 -11.25
C GLN A 443 11.70 6.67 -9.96
N GLU A 444 10.83 5.68 -9.96
CA GLU A 444 10.20 5.15 -8.75
C GLU A 444 10.70 3.72 -8.50
N LEU A 445 10.92 3.39 -7.23
CA LEU A 445 11.25 2.04 -6.79
C LEU A 445 10.10 1.08 -7.10
N PRO A 446 10.35 -0.25 -7.15
CA PRO A 446 9.27 -1.23 -7.16
C PRO A 446 8.23 -0.91 -6.08
N GLY A 447 6.98 -0.72 -6.48
CA GLY A 447 5.91 -0.27 -5.58
C GLY A 447 5.68 -1.23 -4.41
N LEU A 448 5.29 -0.71 -3.23
CA LEU A 448 5.20 -1.46 -1.97
C LEU A 448 4.35 -2.74 -2.09
N TRP A 449 3.20 -2.65 -2.77
CA TRP A 449 2.33 -3.81 -3.01
C TRP A 449 2.50 -4.44 -4.40
N ASN A 450 3.42 -3.91 -5.22
CA ASN A 450 3.75 -4.40 -6.56
C ASN A 450 5.08 -5.17 -6.51
N GLY A 451 6.08 -4.74 -7.25
CA GLY A 451 7.37 -5.39 -7.35
C GLY A 451 8.19 -5.48 -6.06
N ALA A 452 7.92 -4.63 -5.06
CA ALA A 452 8.53 -4.75 -3.74
C ALA A 452 8.08 -6.02 -2.98
N MET A 453 6.98 -6.64 -3.40
CA MET A 453 6.47 -7.89 -2.86
C MET A 453 6.36 -8.98 -3.93
N SER A 454 7.19 -8.92 -4.98
CA SER A 454 7.14 -9.88 -6.11
C SER A 454 7.55 -11.29 -5.70
N ASP A 455 8.49 -11.41 -4.77
CA ASP A 455 9.01 -12.71 -4.32
C ASP A 455 8.32 -13.19 -3.03
N TRP A 456 7.01 -12.91 -2.93
CA TRP A 456 6.14 -13.30 -1.83
C TRP A 456 5.11 -14.34 -2.28
N ASN A 457 4.71 -15.23 -1.38
CA ASN A 457 3.58 -16.12 -1.57
C ASN A 457 2.28 -15.30 -1.50
N THR A 458 1.73 -14.97 -2.65
CA THR A 458 0.60 -14.06 -2.80
C THR A 458 -0.70 -14.82 -3.04
N GLN A 459 -1.74 -14.50 -2.28
CA GLN A 459 -3.10 -14.92 -2.57
C GLN A 459 -4.02 -13.70 -2.71
N PHE A 460 -4.91 -13.73 -3.71
CA PHE A 460 -5.98 -12.75 -3.88
C PHE A 460 -7.30 -13.32 -3.38
N VAL A 461 -8.05 -12.51 -2.65
CA VAL A 461 -9.38 -12.82 -2.12
C VAL A 461 -10.36 -11.74 -2.54
N GLU A 462 -11.47 -12.11 -3.17
CA GLU A 462 -12.54 -11.15 -3.48
C GLU A 462 -13.13 -10.60 -2.18
N THR A 463 -13.17 -9.28 -2.05
CA THR A 463 -13.79 -8.55 -0.94
C THR A 463 -14.91 -7.64 -1.45
N PRO A 464 -15.97 -7.40 -0.68
CA PRO A 464 -17.05 -6.52 -1.09
C PRO A 464 -16.57 -5.08 -1.33
N LEU A 465 -17.15 -4.40 -2.31
CA LEU A 465 -16.83 -3.01 -2.62
C LEU A 465 -16.98 -2.07 -1.42
N ILE A 466 -17.91 -2.39 -0.50
CA ILE A 466 -18.12 -1.59 0.73
C ILE A 466 -16.89 -1.53 1.66
N THR A 467 -15.89 -2.40 1.47
CA THR A 467 -14.60 -2.32 2.20
C THR A 467 -13.63 -1.27 1.64
N PHE A 468 -13.99 -0.65 0.49
CA PHE A 468 -13.16 0.33 -0.20
C PHE A 468 -13.87 1.67 -0.35
N ASN A 469 -13.51 2.61 0.53
CA ASN A 469 -14.16 3.93 0.62
C ASN A 469 -13.11 5.06 0.69
N PRO A 470 -12.24 5.21 -0.34
CA PRO A 470 -11.18 6.20 -0.29
C PRO A 470 -11.74 7.61 -0.54
N VAL A 471 -11.15 8.58 0.16
CA VAL A 471 -11.37 10.00 -0.12
C VAL A 471 -10.25 10.50 -1.03
N LYS A 472 -10.54 10.59 -2.33
CA LYS A 472 -9.61 11.10 -3.35
C LYS A 472 -9.81 12.58 -3.63
N THR A 473 -11.07 13.03 -3.61
CA THR A 473 -11.48 14.43 -3.76
C THR A 473 -12.26 14.87 -2.53
N VAL A 474 -12.37 16.17 -2.30
CA VAL A 474 -13.15 16.70 -1.17
C VAL A 474 -14.65 16.33 -1.26
N LEU A 475 -15.18 16.17 -2.47
CA LEU A 475 -16.58 15.78 -2.68
C LEU A 475 -16.88 14.33 -2.30
N ASP A 476 -15.86 13.46 -2.19
CA ASP A 476 -16.05 12.10 -1.70
C ASP A 476 -16.59 12.08 -0.27
N LEU A 477 -16.29 13.13 0.52
CA LEU A 477 -16.83 13.29 1.88
C LEU A 477 -18.36 13.49 1.91
N LEU A 478 -19.00 13.75 0.78
CA LEU A 478 -20.46 13.83 0.65
C LEU A 478 -21.11 12.48 0.35
N ARG A 479 -20.33 11.42 0.12
CA ARG A 479 -20.86 10.07 -0.11
C ARG A 479 -21.46 9.53 1.19
N GLU A 480 -22.39 8.58 1.06
CA GLU A 480 -23.07 7.95 2.20
C GLU A 480 -22.09 7.27 3.18
N GLN A 481 -20.96 6.79 2.69
CA GLN A 481 -19.91 6.15 3.49
C GLN A 481 -19.21 7.13 4.46
N HIS A 482 -19.27 8.43 4.19
CA HIS A 482 -18.58 9.47 4.96
C HIS A 482 -19.54 10.47 5.61
N CYS A 483 -20.72 10.68 5.03
CA CYS A 483 -21.69 11.69 5.46
C CYS A 483 -22.97 11.04 6.02
N ASN A 484 -23.47 11.58 7.13
CA ASN A 484 -24.83 11.33 7.61
C ASN A 484 -25.73 12.40 7.00
N ARG A 485 -26.48 12.04 5.95
CA ARG A 485 -27.52 12.90 5.39
C ARG A 485 -28.82 12.77 6.15
#